data_6ed2ee0996c52091102ee378621cc1c0
#
_entry.id   6ed2ee0996c52091102ee378621cc1c0
#
_cell.length_a   1.000
_cell.length_b   1.000
_cell.length_c   1.000
_cell.angle_alpha   90.00
_cell.angle_beta   90.00
_cell.angle_gamma   90.00
#
_symmetry.space_group_name_H-M   'P 1'
#
loop_
_entity.id
_entity.type
_entity.pdbx_description
1 polymer ?
#
loop_
_entity_poly.entity_id
_entity_poly.type
_entity_poly.pdbx_seq_one_letter_code
_entity_poly.pdbx_strand_id
1 'polypeptide(L)'
;MKKKLTYFIFGLLIVSLGVFVSFKISPYPYLWLVRYAFDKEAIRVNNELEKYVSQNIESILDIQYDQTDNDAFLDTYYHKDSVRLKSKLPVIVWTHGGGLISGDKSQLANYCKILASKGYVVISINYSLAQEKRYPTPIQQLNNALSFLNKNAEKYHIDNSFFVLAGDSGGSMITAATANVITNPNYAKITKVNPGLKKEQLKAKATIS
;
A
#
# COMPACT_ATOMS: atom_id res chain seq x y z
N MET A 1 -46.09 2.56 -30.05
CA MET A 1 -44.65 2.88 -30.04
C MET A 1 -44.35 4.20 -29.33
N LYS A 2 -44.98 5.32 -29.66
CA LYS A 2 -44.69 6.66 -29.07
C LYS A 2 -44.76 6.69 -27.53
N LYS A 3 -45.81 6.14 -26.88
CA LYS A 3 -45.94 6.12 -25.42
C LYS A 3 -44.80 5.35 -24.71
N LYS A 4 -44.34 4.22 -25.27
CA LYS A 4 -43.21 3.45 -24.68
C LYS A 4 -41.91 4.23 -24.75
N LEU A 5 -41.66 4.96 -25.85
CA LEU A 5 -40.50 5.85 -26.01
C LEU A 5 -40.55 7.00 -25.00
N THR A 6 -41.71 7.63 -24.79
CA THR A 6 -41.89 8.70 -23.80
C THR A 6 -41.56 8.24 -22.39
N TYR A 7 -42.06 7.06 -21.97
CA TYR A 7 -41.74 6.50 -20.64
C TYR A 7 -40.25 6.14 -20.50
N PHE A 8 -39.61 5.66 -21.56
CA PHE A 8 -38.19 5.38 -21.59
C PHE A 8 -37.35 6.66 -21.40
N ILE A 9 -37.68 7.73 -22.15
CA ILE A 9 -37.00 9.03 -22.02
C ILE A 9 -37.20 9.61 -20.61
N PHE A 10 -38.42 9.54 -20.07
CA PHE A 10 -38.70 10.03 -18.73
C PHE A 10 -37.92 9.25 -17.64
N GLY A 11 -37.80 7.91 -17.79
CA GLY A 11 -36.97 7.10 -16.94
C GLY A 11 -35.49 7.50 -17.00
N LEU A 12 -34.94 7.73 -18.18
CA LEU A 12 -33.58 8.24 -18.36
C LEU A 12 -33.34 9.60 -17.67
N LEU A 13 -34.30 10.51 -17.78
CA LEU A 13 -34.20 11.83 -17.13
C LEU A 13 -34.19 11.70 -15.61
N ILE A 14 -35.02 10.82 -15.02
CA ILE A 14 -35.02 10.57 -13.56
C ILE A 14 -33.66 10.00 -13.11
N VAL A 15 -33.15 9.01 -13.85
CA VAL A 15 -31.83 8.41 -13.53
C VAL A 15 -30.71 9.46 -13.62
N SER A 16 -30.70 10.24 -14.70
CA SER A 16 -29.70 11.31 -14.89
C SER A 16 -29.76 12.37 -13.78
N LEU A 17 -30.96 12.75 -13.37
CA LEU A 17 -31.17 13.67 -12.25
C LEU A 17 -30.67 13.05 -10.93
N GLY A 18 -30.98 11.79 -10.68
CA GLY A 18 -30.51 11.06 -9.50
C GLY A 18 -28.97 10.98 -9.43
N VAL A 19 -28.33 10.66 -10.55
CA VAL A 19 -26.86 10.69 -10.67
C VAL A 19 -26.34 12.10 -10.40
N PHE A 20 -26.87 13.12 -11.06
CA PHE A 20 -26.44 14.51 -10.84
C PHE A 20 -26.55 14.94 -9.38
N VAL A 21 -27.67 14.63 -8.74
CA VAL A 21 -27.89 14.93 -7.31
C VAL A 21 -26.89 14.19 -6.44
N SER A 22 -26.60 12.91 -6.72
CA SER A 22 -25.63 12.13 -5.94
C SER A 22 -24.25 12.77 -5.92
N PHE A 23 -23.79 13.35 -7.04
CA PHE A 23 -22.53 14.10 -7.10
C PHE A 23 -22.54 15.42 -6.29
N LYS A 24 -23.74 15.98 -6.01
CA LYS A 24 -23.88 17.21 -5.23
C LYS A 24 -23.93 16.98 -3.73
N ILE A 25 -24.49 15.85 -3.31
CA ILE A 25 -24.71 15.55 -1.87
C ILE A 25 -23.69 14.61 -1.26
N SER A 26 -22.85 13.95 -2.08
CA SER A 26 -21.88 12.95 -1.60
C SER A 26 -20.56 13.04 -2.35
N PRO A 27 -19.40 12.89 -1.68
CA PRO A 27 -18.09 12.78 -2.33
C PRO A 27 -17.87 11.39 -2.99
N TYR A 28 -18.63 10.37 -2.61
CA TYR A 28 -18.40 8.99 -3.03
C TYR A 28 -18.44 8.75 -4.55
N PRO A 29 -19.34 9.38 -5.36
CA PRO A 29 -19.30 9.19 -6.79
C PRO A 29 -18.00 9.68 -7.43
N TYR A 30 -17.46 10.83 -6.99
CA TYR A 30 -16.15 11.32 -7.44
C TYR A 30 -15.04 10.38 -6.99
N LEU A 31 -15.06 9.98 -5.73
CA LEU A 31 -14.09 9.06 -5.17
C LEU A 31 -14.04 7.75 -5.96
N TRP A 32 -15.19 7.18 -6.29
CA TRP A 32 -15.28 5.96 -7.09
C TRP A 32 -14.65 6.13 -8.48
N LEU A 33 -14.93 7.25 -9.18
CA LEU A 33 -14.34 7.52 -10.48
C LEU A 33 -12.82 7.67 -10.41
N VAL A 34 -12.31 8.38 -9.41
CA VAL A 34 -10.87 8.58 -9.21
C VAL A 34 -10.20 7.26 -8.87
N ARG A 35 -10.77 6.47 -7.95
CA ARG A 35 -10.28 5.12 -7.62
C ARG A 35 -10.21 4.25 -8.87
N TYR A 36 -11.28 4.18 -9.64
CA TYR A 36 -11.31 3.39 -10.87
C TYR A 36 -10.20 3.80 -11.86
N ALA A 37 -9.98 5.10 -12.06
CA ALA A 37 -8.94 5.60 -12.96
C ALA A 37 -7.53 5.26 -12.47
N PHE A 38 -7.25 5.46 -11.17
CA PHE A 38 -5.96 5.17 -10.57
C PHE A 38 -5.66 3.67 -10.55
N ASP A 39 -6.62 2.85 -10.15
CA ASP A 39 -6.45 1.39 -10.10
C ASP A 39 -6.22 0.81 -11.49
N LYS A 40 -6.98 1.27 -12.50
CA LYS A 40 -6.79 0.85 -13.88
C LYS A 40 -5.39 1.17 -14.39
N GLU A 41 -4.88 2.36 -14.11
CA GLU A 41 -3.54 2.77 -14.51
C GLU A 41 -2.45 2.01 -13.77
N ALA A 42 -2.59 1.83 -12.46
CA ALA A 42 -1.66 1.07 -11.65
C ALA A 42 -1.55 -0.40 -12.11
N ILE A 43 -2.69 -1.04 -12.40
CA ILE A 43 -2.73 -2.41 -12.96
C ILE A 43 -2.03 -2.45 -14.32
N ARG A 44 -2.28 -1.46 -15.20
CA ARG A 44 -1.63 -1.39 -16.51
C ARG A 44 -0.12 -1.33 -16.38
N VAL A 45 0.39 -0.42 -15.54
CA VAL A 45 1.82 -0.23 -15.31
C VAL A 45 2.43 -1.50 -14.70
N ASN A 46 1.77 -2.11 -13.70
CA ASN A 46 2.25 -3.36 -13.10
C ASN A 46 2.38 -4.47 -14.13
N ASN A 47 1.39 -4.63 -15.03
CA ASN A 47 1.42 -5.66 -16.08
C ASN A 47 2.55 -5.40 -17.10
N GLU A 48 2.83 -4.15 -17.44
CA GLU A 48 3.95 -3.80 -18.33
C GLU A 48 5.33 -4.15 -17.76
N LEU A 49 5.44 -4.21 -16.44
CA LEU A 49 6.66 -4.60 -15.74
C LEU A 49 6.87 -6.12 -15.70
N GLU A 50 5.86 -6.94 -16.00
CA GLU A 50 5.94 -8.41 -15.91
C GLU A 50 7.12 -8.99 -16.70
N LYS A 51 7.40 -8.45 -17.89
CA LYS A 51 8.51 -8.87 -18.76
C LYS A 51 9.91 -8.70 -18.15
N TYR A 52 10.04 -7.92 -17.08
CA TYR A 52 11.31 -7.70 -16.38
C TYR A 52 11.43 -8.52 -15.09
N VAL A 53 10.39 -9.27 -14.72
CA VAL A 53 10.38 -10.07 -13.50
C VAL A 53 11.22 -11.35 -13.70
N SER A 54 12.16 -11.57 -12.76
CA SER A 54 12.93 -12.81 -12.73
C SER A 54 12.06 -14.00 -12.28
N GLN A 55 12.24 -15.17 -12.92
CA GLN A 55 11.55 -16.41 -12.52
C GLN A 55 12.01 -16.98 -11.17
N ASN A 56 13.12 -16.48 -10.64
CA ASN A 56 13.68 -16.92 -9.36
C ASN A 56 13.18 -16.15 -8.14
N ILE A 57 12.03 -15.48 -8.25
CA ILE A 57 11.40 -14.76 -7.14
C ILE A 57 10.29 -15.62 -6.57
N GLU A 58 10.28 -15.71 -5.24
CA GLU A 58 9.16 -16.25 -4.46
C GLU A 58 8.37 -15.12 -3.83
N SER A 59 7.10 -15.41 -3.57
CA SER A 59 6.19 -14.48 -2.90
C SER A 59 5.33 -15.22 -1.87
N ILE A 60 5.11 -14.57 -0.74
CA ILE A 60 4.09 -14.97 0.23
C ILE A 60 3.09 -13.82 0.27
N LEU A 61 1.87 -14.08 -0.17
CA LEU A 61 0.84 -13.07 -0.35
C LEU A 61 -0.15 -13.09 0.81
N ASP A 62 -0.86 -11.99 1.00
CA ASP A 62 -1.98 -11.84 1.92
C ASP A 62 -1.64 -12.18 3.39
N ILE A 63 -0.44 -11.78 3.81
CA ILE A 63 -0.02 -11.93 5.21
C ILE A 63 -0.73 -10.87 6.05
N GLN A 64 -1.61 -11.26 6.95
CA GLN A 64 -2.25 -10.33 7.87
C GLN A 64 -1.27 -9.99 9.01
N TYR A 65 -0.84 -8.74 9.08
CA TYR A 65 0.11 -8.27 10.09
C TYR A 65 -0.55 -7.76 11.37
N ASP A 66 -1.87 -7.52 11.34
CA ASP A 66 -2.69 -7.19 12.50
C ASP A 66 -4.05 -7.90 12.40
N GLN A 67 -4.31 -8.86 13.30
CA GLN A 67 -5.53 -9.68 13.29
C GLN A 67 -6.78 -8.89 13.69
N THR A 68 -6.63 -7.69 14.21
CA THR A 68 -7.73 -6.82 14.65
C THR A 68 -8.12 -5.78 13.60
N ASP A 69 -7.38 -5.73 12.49
CA ASP A 69 -7.58 -4.76 11.41
C ASP A 69 -7.73 -5.47 10.05
N ASN A 70 -8.90 -5.32 9.44
CA ASN A 70 -9.25 -5.97 8.17
C ASN A 70 -8.51 -5.38 6.95
N ASP A 71 -7.84 -4.25 7.08
CA ASP A 71 -7.04 -3.65 6.02
C ASP A 71 -5.54 -3.96 6.17
N ALA A 72 -5.15 -4.61 7.26
CA ALA A 72 -3.77 -4.83 7.67
C ALA A 72 -3.11 -6.05 6.99
N PHE A 73 -2.94 -6.00 5.68
CA PHE A 73 -2.29 -7.04 4.91
C PHE A 73 -1.00 -6.57 4.26
N LEU A 74 -0.07 -7.52 4.06
CA LEU A 74 1.16 -7.28 3.30
C LEU A 74 1.49 -8.49 2.42
N ASP A 75 2.29 -8.24 1.38
CA ASP A 75 2.92 -9.25 0.55
C ASP A 75 4.43 -9.17 0.72
N THR A 76 5.12 -10.29 0.65
CA THR A 76 6.58 -10.35 0.68
C THR A 76 7.12 -11.03 -0.57
N TYR A 77 8.24 -10.50 -1.08
CA TYR A 77 8.91 -10.94 -2.29
C TYR A 77 10.40 -11.08 -1.99
N TYR A 78 11.01 -12.21 -2.39
CA TYR A 78 12.44 -12.47 -2.17
C TYR A 78 12.99 -13.46 -3.20
N HIS A 79 14.31 -13.49 -3.37
CA HIS A 79 14.95 -14.43 -4.27
C HIS A 79 14.99 -15.84 -3.65
N LYS A 80 14.67 -16.87 -4.43
CA LYS A 80 14.64 -18.29 -3.98
C LYS A 80 15.92 -18.74 -3.30
N ASP A 81 17.07 -18.29 -3.80
CA ASP A 81 18.35 -18.63 -3.21
C ASP A 81 18.53 -18.13 -1.77
N SER A 82 17.83 -17.06 -1.36
CA SER A 82 17.86 -16.56 0.01
C SER A 82 17.35 -17.60 1.00
N VAL A 83 16.32 -18.36 0.64
CA VAL A 83 15.79 -19.47 1.44
C VAL A 83 16.80 -20.61 1.51
N ARG A 84 17.34 -21.01 0.36
CA ARG A 84 18.30 -22.12 0.23
C ARG A 84 19.57 -21.86 1.05
N LEU A 85 20.07 -20.61 1.02
CA LEU A 85 21.30 -20.22 1.71
C LEU A 85 21.05 -19.75 3.15
N LYS A 86 19.80 -19.74 3.63
CA LYS A 86 19.40 -19.18 4.93
C LYS A 86 19.92 -17.75 5.15
N SER A 87 20.00 -16.99 4.07
CA SER A 87 20.51 -15.62 4.09
C SER A 87 19.48 -14.67 4.69
N LYS A 88 19.95 -13.72 5.49
CA LYS A 88 19.16 -12.57 5.93
C LYS A 88 19.51 -11.39 5.02
N LEU A 89 18.50 -10.77 4.44
CA LEU A 89 18.67 -9.70 3.48
C LEU A 89 18.12 -8.36 4.01
N PRO A 90 18.68 -7.24 3.57
CA PRO A 90 18.10 -5.95 3.84
C PRO A 90 16.66 -5.91 3.29
N VAL A 91 15.76 -5.25 4.02
CA VAL A 91 14.34 -5.19 3.65
C VAL A 91 13.95 -3.80 3.19
N ILE A 92 13.21 -3.75 2.07
CA ILE A 92 12.50 -2.56 1.59
C ILE A 92 11.02 -2.75 1.91
N VAL A 93 10.45 -1.85 2.69
CA VAL A 93 9.01 -1.81 2.97
C VAL A 93 8.40 -0.69 2.11
N TRP A 94 7.61 -1.10 1.13
CA TRP A 94 6.99 -0.20 0.16
C TRP A 94 5.53 0.07 0.52
N THR A 95 5.19 1.35 0.59
CA THR A 95 3.83 1.84 0.81
C THR A 95 3.31 2.43 -0.50
N HIS A 96 2.22 1.87 -1.02
CA HIS A 96 1.66 2.27 -2.31
C HIS A 96 1.09 3.68 -2.31
N GLY A 97 1.06 4.31 -3.48
CA GLY A 97 0.43 5.60 -3.74
C GLY A 97 -1.10 5.51 -3.87
N GLY A 98 -1.66 6.34 -4.74
CA GLY A 98 -3.11 6.40 -4.97
C GLY A 98 -3.81 7.54 -4.21
N GLY A 99 -3.06 8.60 -3.85
CA GLY A 99 -3.61 9.81 -3.22
C GLY A 99 -4.26 9.57 -1.85
N LEU A 100 -3.91 8.50 -1.16
CA LEU A 100 -4.53 8.01 0.10
C LEU A 100 -5.99 7.55 -0.06
N ILE A 101 -6.53 7.53 -1.25
CA ILE A 101 -7.92 7.20 -1.55
C ILE A 101 -8.09 5.95 -2.41
N SER A 102 -7.02 5.44 -2.98
CA SER A 102 -6.96 4.32 -3.92
C SER A 102 -5.65 3.55 -3.73
N GLY A 103 -5.51 2.44 -4.41
CA GLY A 103 -4.30 1.61 -4.42
C GLY A 103 -4.45 0.32 -3.62
N ASP A 104 -3.61 -0.63 -3.99
CA ASP A 104 -3.50 -1.94 -3.34
C ASP A 104 -2.07 -2.48 -3.49
N LYS A 105 -1.60 -3.22 -2.49
CA LYS A 105 -0.27 -3.86 -2.46
C LYS A 105 0.03 -4.70 -3.70
N SER A 106 -1.00 -5.33 -4.29
CA SER A 106 -0.85 -6.18 -5.48
C SER A 106 -0.53 -5.40 -6.75
N GLN A 107 -0.89 -4.12 -6.81
CA GLN A 107 -0.64 -3.24 -7.96
C GLN A 107 0.85 -2.90 -8.15
N LEU A 108 1.69 -3.21 -7.16
CA LEU A 108 3.15 -3.03 -7.18
C LEU A 108 3.90 -4.37 -7.25
N ALA A 109 3.20 -5.49 -7.39
CA ALA A 109 3.78 -6.83 -7.27
C ALA A 109 5.00 -7.04 -8.19
N ASN A 110 4.90 -6.68 -9.48
CA ASN A 110 6.00 -6.87 -10.42
C ASN A 110 7.18 -5.93 -10.15
N TYR A 111 6.92 -4.69 -9.73
CA TYR A 111 7.97 -3.77 -9.29
C TYR A 111 8.71 -4.32 -8.06
N CYS A 112 7.98 -4.81 -7.06
CA CYS A 112 8.56 -5.42 -5.86
C CYS A 112 9.38 -6.68 -6.21
N LYS A 113 8.92 -7.52 -7.15
CA LYS A 113 9.69 -8.68 -7.64
C LYS A 113 10.98 -8.26 -8.34
N ILE A 114 10.96 -7.19 -9.12
CA ILE A 114 12.17 -6.65 -9.77
C ILE A 114 13.17 -6.17 -8.71
N LEU A 115 12.74 -5.46 -7.69
CA LEU A 115 13.61 -5.05 -6.57
C LEU A 115 14.16 -6.26 -5.80
N ALA A 116 13.32 -7.27 -5.55
CA ALA A 116 13.73 -8.50 -4.87
C ALA A 116 14.85 -9.25 -5.63
N SER A 117 14.85 -9.19 -6.97
CA SER A 117 15.93 -9.76 -7.79
C SER A 117 17.28 -9.08 -7.59
N LYS A 118 17.33 -7.93 -6.93
CA LYS A 118 18.55 -7.17 -6.61
C LYS A 118 19.13 -7.47 -5.22
N GLY A 119 18.61 -8.50 -4.54
CA GLY A 119 19.14 -8.94 -3.25
C GLY A 119 18.47 -8.31 -2.03
N TYR A 120 17.22 -7.91 -2.16
CA TYR A 120 16.40 -7.41 -1.07
C TYR A 120 15.25 -8.38 -0.76
N VAL A 121 14.79 -8.39 0.49
CA VAL A 121 13.40 -8.73 0.78
C VAL A 121 12.57 -7.49 0.52
N VAL A 122 11.51 -7.60 -0.26
CA VAL A 122 10.62 -6.46 -0.56
C VAL A 122 9.24 -6.75 -0.02
N ILE A 123 8.71 -5.83 0.75
CA ILE A 123 7.38 -5.90 1.37
C ILE A 123 6.52 -4.83 0.72
N SER A 124 5.36 -5.21 0.21
CA SER A 124 4.30 -4.28 -0.19
C SER A 124 3.17 -4.35 0.82
N ILE A 125 2.74 -3.21 1.36
CA ILE A 125 1.72 -3.17 2.40
C ILE A 125 0.42 -2.52 1.92
N ASN A 126 -0.70 -3.02 2.44
CA ASN A 126 -1.98 -2.32 2.44
C ASN A 126 -2.12 -1.48 3.72
N TYR A 127 -2.85 -0.40 3.59
CA TYR A 127 -3.29 0.48 4.66
C TYR A 127 -4.71 0.98 4.37
N SER A 128 -5.42 1.41 5.40
CA SER A 128 -6.80 1.93 5.26
C SER A 128 -6.81 3.24 4.47
N LEU A 129 -7.67 3.30 3.48
CA LEU A 129 -7.81 4.47 2.60
C LEU A 129 -8.63 5.57 3.27
N ALA A 130 -8.44 6.82 2.80
CA ALA A 130 -9.24 7.95 3.23
C ALA A 130 -10.72 7.78 2.85
N GLN A 131 -11.60 8.38 3.61
CA GLN A 131 -13.04 8.20 3.77
C GLN A 131 -13.39 7.05 4.73
N GLU A 132 -12.73 5.90 4.63
CA GLU A 132 -12.93 4.76 5.53
C GLU A 132 -12.24 5.01 6.88
N LYS A 133 -11.00 5.51 6.85
CA LYS A 133 -10.21 5.85 8.04
C LYS A 133 -9.54 7.22 7.89
N ARG A 134 -9.13 7.78 9.01
CA ARG A 134 -8.51 9.11 9.10
C ARG A 134 -7.08 9.02 9.62
N TYR A 135 -6.31 10.09 9.39
CA TYR A 135 -5.04 10.31 10.05
C TYR A 135 -5.19 10.17 11.58
N PRO A 136 -4.27 9.48 12.31
CA PRO A 136 -3.02 8.93 11.80
C PRO A 136 -3.08 7.41 11.48
N THR A 137 -4.26 6.82 11.20
CA THR A 137 -4.43 5.37 11.02
C THR A 137 -3.42 4.73 10.04
N PRO A 138 -3.18 5.25 8.82
CA PRO A 138 -2.20 4.63 7.93
C PRO A 138 -0.76 4.62 8.50
N ILE A 139 -0.40 5.65 9.27
CA ILE A 139 0.91 5.72 9.94
C ILE A 139 1.01 4.66 11.05
N GLN A 140 -0.07 4.48 11.82
CA GLN A 140 -0.15 3.43 12.84
C GLN A 140 -0.02 2.06 12.20
N GLN A 141 -0.74 1.81 11.11
CA GLN A 141 -0.72 0.55 10.38
C GLN A 141 0.68 0.24 9.83
N LEU A 142 1.39 1.20 9.23
CA LEU A 142 2.76 0.98 8.78
C LEU A 142 3.69 0.67 9.97
N ASN A 143 3.56 1.35 11.12
CA ASN A 143 4.35 1.02 12.31
C ASN A 143 4.01 -0.37 12.88
N ASN A 144 2.72 -0.80 12.83
CA ASN A 144 2.32 -2.15 13.20
C ASN A 144 2.95 -3.20 12.27
N ALA A 145 2.94 -2.95 10.94
CA ALA A 145 3.59 -3.81 9.95
C ALA A 145 5.10 -3.93 10.22
N LEU A 146 5.78 -2.81 10.50
CA LEU A 146 7.21 -2.81 10.83
C LEU A 146 7.50 -3.62 12.12
N SER A 147 6.68 -3.45 13.16
CA SER A 147 6.80 -4.24 14.39
C SER A 147 6.58 -5.74 14.14
N PHE A 148 5.59 -6.10 13.32
CA PHE A 148 5.31 -7.46 12.91
C PHE A 148 6.51 -8.06 12.14
N LEU A 149 7.04 -7.36 11.15
CA LEU A 149 8.19 -7.81 10.35
C LEU A 149 9.44 -7.97 11.21
N ASN A 150 9.72 -7.03 12.12
CA ASN A 150 10.85 -7.11 13.04
C ASN A 150 10.77 -8.34 13.96
N LYS A 151 9.58 -8.65 14.49
CA LYS A 151 9.35 -9.83 15.34
C LYS A 151 9.46 -11.14 14.57
N ASN A 152 9.13 -11.13 13.28
CA ASN A 152 9.10 -12.31 12.41
C ASN A 152 10.26 -12.31 11.38
N ALA A 153 11.33 -11.55 11.62
CA ALA A 153 12.40 -11.31 10.66
C ALA A 153 13.04 -12.60 10.14
N GLU A 154 13.23 -13.60 11.00
CA GLU A 154 13.78 -14.89 10.61
C GLU A 154 12.87 -15.65 9.63
N LYS A 155 11.57 -15.67 9.91
CA LYS A 155 10.56 -16.31 9.05
C LYS A 155 10.54 -15.75 7.63
N TYR A 156 10.79 -14.45 7.48
CA TYR A 156 10.74 -13.75 6.21
C TYR A 156 12.12 -13.40 5.64
N HIS A 157 13.18 -14.02 6.13
CA HIS A 157 14.57 -13.82 5.66
C HIS A 157 15.08 -12.39 5.76
N ILE A 158 14.56 -11.61 6.71
CA ILE A 158 14.87 -10.19 6.91
C ILE A 158 16.10 -10.03 7.81
N ASP A 159 17.05 -9.20 7.40
CA ASP A 159 18.02 -8.59 8.31
C ASP A 159 17.31 -7.48 9.09
N ASN A 160 16.96 -7.78 10.34
CA ASN A 160 16.23 -6.84 11.19
C ASN A 160 17.05 -5.62 11.65
N SER A 161 18.31 -5.54 11.27
CA SER A 161 19.15 -4.36 11.46
C SER A 161 19.12 -3.39 10.27
N PHE A 162 18.44 -3.76 9.16
CA PHE A 162 18.52 -3.01 7.91
C PHE A 162 17.15 -2.85 7.23
N PHE A 163 16.37 -1.87 7.71
CA PHE A 163 15.09 -1.50 7.11
C PHE A 163 15.22 -0.24 6.24
N VAL A 164 14.66 -0.31 5.05
CA VAL A 164 14.47 0.82 4.14
C VAL A 164 12.97 1.06 3.99
N LEU A 165 12.50 2.26 4.28
CA LEU A 165 11.11 2.67 4.04
C LEU A 165 11.05 3.40 2.71
N ALA A 166 10.15 2.96 1.84
CA ALA A 166 9.93 3.55 0.52
C ALA A 166 8.43 3.66 0.23
N GLY A 167 8.07 4.50 -0.70
CA GLY A 167 6.69 4.67 -1.14
C GLY A 167 6.60 5.71 -2.24
N ASP A 168 5.54 5.65 -3.01
CA ASP A 168 5.24 6.57 -4.09
C ASP A 168 4.06 7.48 -3.72
N SER A 169 4.08 8.74 -4.19
CA SER A 169 2.98 9.70 -4.03
C SER A 169 2.42 9.76 -2.60
N GLY A 170 1.13 9.45 -2.39
CA GLY A 170 0.49 9.38 -1.05
C GLY A 170 1.17 8.42 -0.09
N GLY A 171 1.70 7.29 -0.59
CA GLY A 171 2.49 6.34 0.21
C GLY A 171 3.79 6.93 0.72
N SER A 172 4.44 7.81 -0.04
CA SER A 172 5.65 8.52 0.40
C SER A 172 5.39 9.43 1.60
N MET A 173 4.21 10.03 1.68
CA MET A 173 3.78 10.85 2.83
C MET A 173 3.64 10.01 4.10
N ILE A 174 3.00 8.83 4.00
CA ILE A 174 2.88 7.88 5.11
C ILE A 174 4.27 7.43 5.55
N THR A 175 5.13 7.08 4.60
CA THR A 175 6.51 6.64 4.83
C THR A 175 7.34 7.70 5.55
N ALA A 176 7.29 8.96 5.10
CA ALA A 176 7.98 10.07 5.74
C ALA A 176 7.48 10.34 7.17
N ALA A 177 6.16 10.31 7.37
CA ALA A 177 5.56 10.45 8.69
C ALA A 177 5.96 9.30 9.63
N THR A 178 5.99 8.06 9.13
CA THR A 178 6.45 6.89 9.88
C THR A 178 7.93 7.00 10.26
N ALA A 179 8.79 7.46 9.34
CA ALA A 179 10.20 7.72 9.64
C ALA A 179 10.35 8.79 10.75
N ASN A 180 9.49 9.81 10.76
CA ASN A 180 9.44 10.79 11.85
C ASN A 180 8.97 10.19 13.17
N VAL A 181 7.98 9.30 13.18
CA VAL A 181 7.58 8.56 14.40
C VAL A 181 8.77 7.79 14.99
N ILE A 182 9.56 7.11 14.14
CA ILE A 182 10.72 6.30 14.57
C ILE A 182 11.87 7.17 15.07
N THR A 183 12.08 8.34 14.48
CA THR A 183 13.30 9.15 14.73
C THR A 183 13.08 10.36 15.63
N ASN A 184 11.84 10.77 15.88
CA ASN A 184 11.48 11.94 16.67
C ASN A 184 10.43 11.59 17.74
N PRO A 185 10.84 11.43 19.02
CA PRO A 185 9.91 11.09 20.11
C PRO A 185 8.78 12.11 20.32
N ASN A 186 9.02 13.39 20.03
CA ASN A 186 7.97 14.42 20.15
C ASN A 186 6.89 14.21 19.09
N TYR A 187 7.28 13.86 17.85
CA TYR A 187 6.30 13.56 16.81
C TYR A 187 5.50 12.29 17.12
N ALA A 188 6.16 11.24 17.62
CA ALA A 188 5.49 10.02 18.09
C ALA A 188 4.46 10.33 19.18
N LYS A 189 4.80 11.18 20.15
CA LYS A 189 3.88 11.61 21.21
C LYS A 189 2.68 12.40 20.68
N ILE A 190 2.90 13.34 19.74
CA ILE A 190 1.83 14.15 19.14
C ILE A 190 0.87 13.26 18.34
N THR A 191 1.39 12.35 17.54
CA THR A 191 0.57 11.45 16.72
C THR A 191 -0.05 10.31 17.52
N LYS A 192 0.42 10.05 18.75
CA LYS A 192 0.07 8.90 19.60
C LYS A 192 0.34 7.57 18.91
N VAL A 193 1.34 7.53 18.03
CA VAL A 193 1.76 6.33 17.31
C VAL A 193 3.05 5.81 17.92
N ASN A 194 3.07 4.52 18.25
CA ASN A 194 4.27 3.87 18.77
C ASN A 194 5.20 3.48 17.61
N PRO A 195 6.53 3.73 17.72
CA PRO A 195 7.49 3.28 16.72
C PRO A 195 7.49 1.76 16.55
N GLY A 196 7.42 1.29 15.32
CA GLY A 196 7.50 -0.15 14.98
C GLY A 196 8.94 -0.69 14.97
N LEU A 197 9.93 0.20 14.88
CA LEU A 197 11.35 -0.09 14.84
C LEU A 197 12.13 0.81 15.83
N LYS A 198 13.34 0.37 16.17
CA LYS A 198 14.34 1.27 16.77
C LYS A 198 14.98 2.12 15.67
N LYS A 199 15.42 3.33 16.03
CA LYS A 199 16.03 4.29 15.08
C LYS A 199 17.22 3.70 14.32
N GLU A 200 18.03 2.88 14.99
CA GLU A 200 19.26 2.26 14.44
C GLU A 200 18.97 1.22 13.35
N GLN A 201 17.76 0.66 13.33
CA GLN A 201 17.30 -0.31 12.32
C GLN A 201 16.92 0.35 11.01
N LEU A 202 16.58 1.66 11.03
CA LEU A 202 16.21 2.43 9.86
C LEU A 202 17.46 2.99 9.19
N LYS A 203 17.87 2.43 8.03
CA LYS A 203 19.12 2.79 7.33
C LYS A 203 18.95 3.83 6.23
N ALA A 204 17.82 3.79 5.51
CA ALA A 204 17.54 4.75 4.45
C ALA A 204 16.10 5.25 4.52
N LYS A 205 15.93 6.53 4.20
CA LYS A 205 14.64 7.20 4.05
C LYS A 205 14.50 7.54 2.58
N ALA A 206 13.98 6.62 1.79
CA ALA A 206 13.68 6.91 0.40
C ALA A 206 12.21 7.31 0.27
N THR A 207 11.98 8.55 -0.13
CA THR A 207 10.67 8.99 -0.61
C THR A 207 10.79 9.29 -2.09
N ILE A 208 9.99 8.60 -2.90
CA ILE A 208 9.87 8.90 -4.33
C ILE A 208 8.57 9.67 -4.50
N SER A 209 8.67 10.90 -4.88
CA SER A 209 7.54 11.78 -5.19
C SER A 209 7.08 11.58 -6.63
#